data_58b70cfb1fd5abfa4e428862c1487871
#
_entry.id   58b70cfb1fd5abfa4e428862c1487871
#
_cell.length_a   1.000
_cell.length_b   1.000
_cell.length_c   1.000
_cell.angle_alpha   90.00
_cell.angle_beta   90.00
_cell.angle_gamma   90.00
#
_symmetry.space_group_name_H-M   'P 1'
#
loop_
_entity.id
_entity.type
_entity.pdbx_description
1 polymer ?
#
loop_
_entity_poly.entity_id
_entity_poly.type
_entity_poly.pdbx_seq_one_letter_code
_entity_poly.pdbx_strand_id
1 'polypeptide(L)'
;MSAEPPPDQEGRPVLVVDAANVIGSVPDGWWRDRAAAVRRLRDSLGSVAVNSLPGLPGPMDVVLVVEGAARRVEPVPGVCVVAAPRSGDGDDAIVQVVADRRDEPVYVVTADRKLRDRVGALSATVLGPKTLLGALDARDRS
;
A
#
# COMPACT_ATOMS: atom_id res chain seq x y z
N MET A 1 -24.95 -21.95 3.67
CA MET A 1 -23.79 -21.58 4.48
C MET A 1 -23.33 -20.18 4.13
N SER A 2 -23.13 -19.39 5.13
CA SER A 2 -22.71 -18.00 4.97
C SER A 2 -21.31 -17.94 4.39
N ALA A 3 -21.07 -17.04 3.43
CA ALA A 3 -19.76 -16.79 2.85
C ALA A 3 -19.01 -15.69 3.62
N GLU A 4 -19.40 -15.46 4.86
CA GLU A 4 -18.75 -14.44 5.67
C GLU A 4 -17.27 -14.76 5.91
N PRO A 5 -16.39 -13.74 5.81
CA PRO A 5 -14.99 -13.96 6.14
C PRO A 5 -14.83 -14.29 7.62
N PRO A 6 -13.71 -14.92 8.01
CA PRO A 6 -13.44 -15.14 9.42
C PRO A 6 -13.54 -13.85 10.22
N PRO A 7 -13.99 -13.92 11.49
CA PRO A 7 -14.15 -12.70 12.30
C PRO A 7 -12.90 -11.83 12.41
N ASP A 8 -11.72 -12.45 12.35
CA ASP A 8 -10.46 -11.73 12.41
C ASP A 8 -10.14 -10.92 11.15
N GLN A 9 -10.92 -11.13 10.06
CA GLN A 9 -10.76 -10.39 8.81
C GLN A 9 -11.86 -9.35 8.62
N GLU A 10 -12.98 -9.46 9.35
CA GLU A 10 -14.05 -8.47 9.25
C GLU A 10 -13.61 -7.14 9.86
N GLY A 11 -13.82 -6.07 9.09
CA GLY A 11 -13.49 -4.73 9.56
C GLY A 11 -12.00 -4.47 9.66
N ARG A 12 -11.17 -5.39 9.16
CA ARG A 12 -9.72 -5.19 9.19
C ARG A 12 -9.36 -3.99 8.32
N PRO A 13 -8.60 -3.03 8.85
CA PRO A 13 -8.19 -1.88 8.06
C PRO A 13 -7.30 -2.31 6.89
N VAL A 14 -7.37 -1.52 5.82
CA VAL A 14 -6.62 -1.78 4.59
C VAL A 14 -5.62 -0.65 4.38
N LEU A 15 -4.37 -1.00 4.14
CA LEU A 15 -3.33 -0.04 3.77
C LEU A 15 -3.01 -0.25 2.30
N VAL A 16 -3.31 0.74 1.47
CA VAL A 16 -3.02 0.72 0.03
C VAL A 16 -1.79 1.59 -0.20
N VAL A 17 -0.75 1.01 -0.75
CA VAL A 17 0.54 1.68 -0.92
C VAL A 17 0.81 1.92 -2.40
N ASP A 18 1.00 3.20 -2.76
CA ASP A 18 1.41 3.64 -4.09
C ASP A 18 2.91 3.41 -4.20
N ALA A 19 3.32 2.27 -4.74
CA ALA A 19 4.73 1.86 -4.75
C ALA A 19 5.61 2.89 -5.47
N ALA A 20 5.19 3.34 -6.65
CA ALA A 20 5.98 4.30 -7.43
C ALA A 20 6.21 5.60 -6.67
N ASN A 21 5.18 6.09 -5.99
CA ASN A 21 5.27 7.33 -5.23
C ASN A 21 6.18 7.18 -4.01
N VAL A 22 6.06 6.06 -3.31
CA VAL A 22 6.88 5.82 -2.10
C VAL A 22 8.35 5.65 -2.46
N ILE A 23 8.69 4.79 -3.42
CA ILE A 23 10.10 4.62 -3.81
C ILE A 23 10.66 5.90 -4.41
N GLY A 24 9.85 6.67 -5.13
CA GLY A 24 10.27 7.93 -5.73
C GLY A 24 10.55 9.02 -4.70
N SER A 25 10.10 8.88 -3.46
CA SER A 25 10.33 9.85 -2.41
C SER A 25 11.70 9.70 -1.73
N VAL A 26 12.45 8.62 -2.04
CA VAL A 26 13.76 8.34 -1.45
C VAL A 26 14.85 8.52 -2.51
N PRO A 27 15.84 9.41 -2.30
CA PRO A 27 16.89 9.64 -3.29
C PRO A 27 18.01 8.60 -3.19
N ASP A 28 17.70 7.34 -3.42
CA ASP A 28 18.61 6.20 -3.23
C ASP A 28 18.97 5.49 -4.53
N GLY A 29 18.67 6.10 -5.69
CA GLY A 29 18.94 5.48 -6.98
C GLY A 29 17.91 4.45 -7.42
N TRP A 30 16.68 4.51 -6.88
CA TRP A 30 15.60 3.57 -7.19
C TRP A 30 15.35 3.40 -8.69
N TRP A 31 15.59 4.46 -9.46
CA TRP A 31 15.36 4.46 -10.91
C TRP A 31 16.28 3.51 -11.67
N ARG A 32 17.40 3.08 -11.08
CA ARG A 32 18.36 2.15 -11.70
C ARG A 32 17.83 0.72 -11.69
N ASP A 33 17.04 0.38 -10.67
CA ASP A 33 16.41 -0.93 -10.60
C ASP A 33 15.11 -0.76 -9.79
N ARG A 34 14.07 -0.37 -10.50
CA ARG A 34 12.77 -0.09 -9.88
C ARG A 34 12.18 -1.33 -9.23
N ALA A 35 12.28 -2.48 -9.89
CA ALA A 35 11.73 -3.73 -9.36
C ALA A 35 12.40 -4.11 -8.04
N ALA A 36 13.72 -3.94 -7.93
CA ALA A 36 14.43 -4.22 -6.69
C ALA A 36 14.00 -3.28 -5.57
N ALA A 37 13.81 -1.98 -5.87
CA ALA A 37 13.35 -1.02 -4.89
C ALA A 37 11.96 -1.39 -4.37
N VAL A 38 11.06 -1.80 -5.27
CA VAL A 38 9.70 -2.20 -4.89
C VAL A 38 9.74 -3.49 -4.06
N ARG A 39 10.60 -4.45 -4.40
CA ARG A 39 10.73 -5.68 -3.61
C ARG A 39 11.20 -5.38 -2.18
N ARG A 40 12.15 -4.45 -2.02
CA ARG A 40 12.58 -4.04 -0.67
C ARG A 40 11.44 -3.41 0.13
N LEU A 41 10.66 -2.56 -0.52
CA LEU A 41 9.48 -1.97 0.11
C LEU A 41 8.47 -3.05 0.50
N ARG A 42 8.16 -3.97 -0.42
CA ARG A 42 7.25 -5.08 -0.16
C ARG A 42 7.67 -5.88 1.07
N ASP A 43 8.96 -6.21 1.15
CA ASP A 43 9.48 -7.02 2.25
C ASP A 43 9.35 -6.28 3.59
N SER A 44 9.57 -4.97 3.58
CA SER A 44 9.39 -4.15 4.80
C SER A 44 7.93 -4.08 5.23
N LEU A 45 7.00 -4.14 4.28
CA LEU A 45 5.58 -4.03 4.58
C LEU A 45 4.99 -5.26 5.28
N GLY A 46 5.69 -6.39 5.25
CA GLY A 46 5.22 -7.60 5.92
C GLY A 46 4.98 -7.40 7.41
N SER A 47 5.81 -6.61 8.07
CA SER A 47 5.65 -6.31 9.49
C SER A 47 4.42 -5.43 9.76
N VAL A 48 4.03 -4.61 8.80
CA VAL A 48 2.85 -3.75 8.93
C VAL A 48 1.57 -4.58 8.92
N ALA A 49 1.54 -5.64 8.12
CA ALA A 49 0.38 -6.53 8.08
C ALA A 49 0.07 -7.11 9.47
N VAL A 50 1.10 -7.40 10.25
CA VAL A 50 0.94 -8.01 11.58
C VAL A 50 0.77 -6.96 12.67
N ASN A 51 1.60 -5.92 12.64
CA ASN A 51 1.74 -4.97 13.75
C ASN A 51 1.11 -3.62 13.48
N SER A 52 0.61 -3.39 12.26
CA SER A 52 0.05 -2.11 11.84
C SER A 52 1.11 -0.98 11.89
N LEU A 53 0.66 0.24 11.77
CA LEU A 53 1.47 1.45 11.88
C LEU A 53 1.13 2.17 13.18
N PRO A 54 2.05 2.97 13.74
CA PRO A 54 1.79 3.70 14.97
C PRO A 54 0.51 4.54 14.86
N GLY A 55 -0.36 4.41 15.84
CA GLY A 55 -1.61 5.15 15.89
C GLY A 55 -2.74 4.58 15.06
N LEU A 56 -2.52 3.49 14.34
CA LEU A 56 -3.56 2.84 13.54
C LEU A 56 -3.90 1.46 14.12
N PRO A 57 -5.17 1.03 13.95
CA PRO A 57 -5.56 -0.30 14.41
C PRO A 57 -4.87 -1.37 13.57
N GLY A 58 -4.58 -2.49 14.16
CA GLY A 58 -3.96 -3.61 13.48
C GLY A 58 -4.57 -4.90 13.93
N PRO A 59 -4.30 -6.00 13.24
CA PRO A 59 -3.51 -6.11 12.00
C PRO A 59 -4.19 -5.47 10.80
N MET A 60 -3.44 -5.30 9.71
CA MET A 60 -3.93 -4.63 8.49
C MET A 60 -3.79 -5.55 7.28
N ASP A 61 -4.70 -5.40 6.33
CA ASP A 61 -4.49 -5.92 4.98
C ASP A 61 -3.64 -4.92 4.21
N VAL A 62 -2.51 -5.35 3.68
CA VAL A 62 -1.60 -4.48 2.94
C VAL A 62 -1.71 -4.80 1.45
N VAL A 63 -1.99 -3.78 0.64
CA VAL A 63 -2.07 -3.90 -0.82
C VAL A 63 -1.04 -2.97 -1.42
N LEU A 64 -0.04 -3.54 -2.09
CA LEU A 64 0.99 -2.78 -2.77
C LEU A 64 0.63 -2.69 -4.25
N VAL A 65 0.42 -1.47 -4.75
CA VAL A 65 0.06 -1.25 -6.15
C VAL A 65 1.32 -0.89 -6.91
N VAL A 66 1.62 -1.67 -7.95
CA VAL A 66 2.84 -1.56 -8.73
C VAL A 66 2.53 -1.24 -10.19
N GLU A 67 3.50 -0.61 -10.87
CA GLU A 67 3.35 -0.25 -12.27
C GLU A 67 4.72 -0.29 -12.97
N GLY A 68 4.71 -0.18 -14.29
CA GLY A 68 5.93 -0.09 -15.09
C GLY A 68 6.83 -1.31 -14.91
N ALA A 69 8.12 -1.06 -14.70
CA ALA A 69 9.12 -2.11 -14.56
C ALA A 69 8.90 -3.00 -13.33
N ALA A 70 8.11 -2.55 -12.35
CA ALA A 70 7.83 -3.31 -11.14
C ALA A 70 6.58 -4.18 -11.23
N ARG A 71 5.91 -4.24 -12.39
CA ARG A 71 4.65 -4.96 -12.53
C ARG A 71 4.73 -6.45 -12.24
N ARG A 72 5.91 -7.04 -12.31
CA ARG A 72 6.09 -8.48 -12.08
C ARG A 72 6.53 -8.83 -10.66
N VAL A 73 6.59 -7.83 -9.78
CA VAL A 73 6.92 -8.09 -8.38
C VAL A 73 5.81 -8.94 -7.77
N GLU A 74 6.22 -10.04 -7.14
CA GLU A 74 5.27 -11.03 -6.60
C GLU A 74 4.85 -10.68 -5.17
N PRO A 75 3.67 -11.14 -4.74
CA PRO A 75 3.26 -10.96 -3.35
C PRO A 75 4.10 -11.80 -2.40
N VAL A 76 4.06 -11.43 -1.13
CA VAL A 76 4.61 -12.21 -0.03
C VAL A 76 3.53 -12.36 1.03
N PRO A 77 3.69 -13.26 2.01
CA PRO A 77 2.69 -13.38 3.08
C PRO A 77 2.42 -12.02 3.73
N GLY A 78 1.15 -11.67 3.83
CA GLY A 78 0.70 -10.43 4.43
C GLY A 78 0.67 -9.22 3.49
N VAL A 79 1.26 -9.31 2.31
CA VAL A 79 1.29 -8.19 1.34
C VAL A 79 0.78 -8.65 -0.01
N CYS A 80 -0.41 -8.22 -0.38
CA CYS A 80 -0.94 -8.42 -1.72
C CYS A 80 -0.28 -7.46 -2.69
N VAL A 81 -0.09 -7.87 -3.92
CA VAL A 81 0.45 -7.01 -4.97
C VAL A 81 -0.56 -6.92 -6.10
N VAL A 82 -0.93 -5.68 -6.46
CA VAL A 82 -1.84 -5.41 -7.56
C VAL A 82 -1.04 -4.66 -8.63
N ALA A 83 -0.98 -5.22 -9.83
CA ALA A 83 -0.27 -4.58 -10.94
C ALA A 83 -1.24 -3.73 -11.77
N ALA A 84 -0.84 -2.49 -12.03
CA ALA A 84 -1.60 -1.62 -12.92
C ALA A 84 -1.53 -2.16 -14.35
N PRO A 85 -2.60 -1.98 -15.16
CA PRO A 85 -2.57 -2.38 -16.56
C PRO A 85 -1.45 -1.65 -17.31
N ARG A 86 -0.94 -2.27 -18.39
CA ARG A 86 0.11 -1.65 -19.20
C ARG A 86 -0.29 -0.30 -19.77
N SER A 87 -1.57 -0.15 -20.10
CA SER A 87 -2.10 1.08 -20.71
C SER A 87 -2.53 2.11 -19.67
N GLY A 88 -2.45 1.78 -18.35
CA GLY A 88 -2.89 2.66 -17.28
C GLY A 88 -1.79 2.93 -16.29
N ASP A 89 -1.97 3.97 -15.50
CA ASP A 89 -1.09 4.26 -14.39
C ASP A 89 -1.60 3.60 -13.11
N GLY A 90 -0.78 3.67 -12.06
CA GLY A 90 -1.14 3.09 -10.78
C GLY A 90 -2.31 3.77 -10.10
N ASP A 91 -2.61 5.01 -10.46
CA ASP A 91 -3.66 5.80 -9.83
C ASP A 91 -5.04 5.16 -9.99
N ASP A 92 -5.37 4.72 -11.21
CA ASP A 92 -6.66 4.08 -11.46
C ASP A 92 -6.78 2.75 -10.70
N ALA A 93 -5.68 2.00 -10.65
CA ALA A 93 -5.66 0.74 -9.91
C ALA A 93 -5.86 0.98 -8.40
N ILE A 94 -5.23 2.01 -7.86
CA ILE A 94 -5.38 2.38 -6.45
C ILE A 94 -6.83 2.78 -6.15
N VAL A 95 -7.41 3.62 -6.99
CA VAL A 95 -8.80 4.06 -6.80
C VAL A 95 -9.75 2.86 -6.83
N GLN A 96 -9.50 1.90 -7.73
CA GLN A 96 -10.32 0.69 -7.81
C GLN A 96 -10.22 -0.15 -6.53
N VAL A 97 -9.02 -0.33 -5.99
CA VAL A 97 -8.83 -1.07 -4.74
C VAL A 97 -9.59 -0.38 -3.60
N VAL A 98 -9.48 0.94 -3.51
CA VAL A 98 -10.18 1.70 -2.47
C VAL A 98 -11.69 1.55 -2.62
N ALA A 99 -12.21 1.66 -3.84
CA ALA A 99 -13.65 1.52 -4.08
C ALA A 99 -14.16 0.13 -3.69
N ASP A 100 -13.37 -0.91 -3.97
CA ASP A 100 -13.74 -2.29 -3.66
C ASP A 100 -13.72 -2.59 -2.16
N ARG A 101 -12.96 -1.83 -1.39
CA ARG A 101 -12.74 -2.09 0.04
C ARG A 101 -13.29 -0.98 0.93
N ARG A 102 -14.10 -0.08 0.39
CA ARG A 102 -14.52 1.13 1.13
C ARG A 102 -15.47 0.85 2.31
N ASP A 103 -15.98 -0.36 2.46
CA ASP A 103 -16.74 -0.76 3.63
C ASP A 103 -15.85 -0.95 4.87
N GLU A 104 -14.54 -0.94 4.68
CA GLU A 104 -13.54 -1.07 5.73
C GLU A 104 -12.79 0.25 5.87
N PRO A 105 -12.11 0.49 7.01
CA PRO A 105 -11.23 1.65 7.10
C PRO A 105 -10.09 1.51 6.10
N VAL A 106 -9.96 2.46 5.16
CA VAL A 106 -8.93 2.41 4.12
C VAL A 106 -7.97 3.57 4.30
N TYR A 107 -6.69 3.25 4.30
CA TYR A 107 -5.59 4.21 4.36
C TYR A 107 -4.79 4.10 3.07
N VAL A 108 -4.48 5.22 2.43
CA VAL A 108 -3.73 5.25 1.18
C VAL A 108 -2.45 6.03 1.38
N VAL A 109 -1.31 5.44 1.01
CA VAL A 109 -0.01 6.09 1.13
C VAL A 109 0.37 6.66 -0.23
N THR A 110 0.32 7.97 -0.37
CA THR A 110 0.73 8.69 -1.57
C THR A 110 0.89 10.17 -1.27
N ALA A 111 1.75 10.86 -2.03
CA ALA A 111 1.86 12.31 -2.01
C ALA A 111 1.21 12.96 -3.24
N ASP A 112 0.73 12.16 -4.19
CA ASP A 112 0.12 12.68 -5.41
C ASP A 112 -1.21 13.37 -5.09
N ARG A 113 -1.31 14.66 -5.41
CA ARG A 113 -2.47 15.47 -5.04
C ARG A 113 -3.75 14.98 -5.71
N LYS A 114 -3.70 14.65 -6.99
CA LYS A 114 -4.89 14.18 -7.70
C LYS A 114 -5.40 12.87 -7.12
N LEU A 115 -4.48 11.97 -6.83
CA LEU A 115 -4.85 10.70 -6.24
C LEU A 115 -5.43 10.89 -4.84
N ARG A 116 -4.83 11.77 -4.04
CA ARG A 116 -5.34 12.08 -2.70
C ARG A 116 -6.78 12.57 -2.75
N ASP A 117 -7.08 13.44 -3.72
CA ASP A 117 -8.45 13.95 -3.89
C ASP A 117 -9.41 12.84 -4.29
N ARG A 118 -9.00 11.97 -5.20
CA ARG A 118 -9.84 10.87 -5.70
C ARG A 118 -10.16 9.87 -4.58
N VAL A 119 -9.17 9.47 -3.83
CA VAL A 119 -9.40 8.47 -2.75
C VAL A 119 -10.09 9.10 -1.55
N GLY A 120 -9.83 10.38 -1.27
CA GLY A 120 -10.55 11.12 -0.23
C GLY A 120 -12.04 11.20 -0.50
N ALA A 121 -12.44 11.32 -1.77
CA ALA A 121 -13.84 11.31 -2.17
C ALA A 121 -14.51 9.96 -1.87
N LEU A 122 -13.72 8.89 -1.72
CA LEU A 122 -14.18 7.56 -1.33
C LEU A 122 -14.02 7.32 0.18
N SER A 123 -13.76 8.38 0.94
CA SER A 123 -13.61 8.34 2.40
C SER A 123 -12.34 7.65 2.89
N ALA A 124 -11.34 7.48 2.04
CA ALA A 124 -10.04 6.96 2.47
C ALA A 124 -9.25 8.03 3.22
N THR A 125 -8.45 7.61 4.19
CA THR A 125 -7.52 8.47 4.90
C THR A 125 -6.18 8.42 4.18
N VAL A 126 -5.57 9.57 3.93
CA VAL A 126 -4.30 9.66 3.20
C VAL A 126 -3.13 9.82 4.17
N LEU A 127 -2.08 9.04 3.93
CA LEU A 127 -0.82 9.14 4.66
C LEU A 127 0.29 9.49 3.66
N GLY A 128 1.25 10.31 4.09
CA GLY A 128 2.39 10.63 3.24
C GLY A 128 3.41 9.50 3.18
N PRO A 129 4.18 9.41 2.08
CA PRO A 129 5.25 8.40 1.97
C PRO A 129 6.27 8.50 3.10
N LYS A 130 6.61 9.70 3.55
CA LYS A 130 7.57 9.89 4.63
C LYS A 130 7.06 9.35 5.96
N THR A 131 5.77 9.43 6.21
CA THR A 131 5.15 8.87 7.41
C THR A 131 5.33 7.36 7.42
N LEU A 132 5.05 6.70 6.29
CA LEU A 132 5.25 5.25 6.17
C LEU A 132 6.71 4.88 6.33
N LEU A 133 7.60 5.55 5.58
CA LEU A 133 9.03 5.23 5.61
C LEU A 133 9.63 5.45 6.99
N GLY A 134 9.22 6.50 7.69
CA GLY A 134 9.66 6.74 9.06
C GLY A 134 9.25 5.63 10.01
N ALA A 135 8.03 5.13 9.86
CA ALA A 135 7.54 4.03 10.70
C ALA A 135 8.30 2.72 10.41
N LEU A 136 8.58 2.44 9.13
CA LEU A 136 9.34 1.25 8.75
C LEU A 136 10.77 1.32 9.27
N ASP A 137 11.41 2.49 9.14
CA ASP A 137 12.78 2.70 9.62
C ASP A 137 12.87 2.53 11.14
N ALA A 138 11.90 3.03 11.89
CA ALA A 138 11.86 2.87 13.34
C ALA A 138 11.76 1.40 13.75
N ARG A 139 11.04 0.58 12.98
CA ARG A 139 10.95 -0.86 13.25
C ARG A 139 12.26 -1.57 13.01
N ASP A 140 12.96 -1.19 11.93
CA ASP A 140 14.24 -1.80 11.61
C ASP A 140 15.30 -1.53 12.67
N ARG A 141 15.12 -0.46 13.45
CA ARG A 141 16.03 -0.10 14.55
C ARG A 141 15.68 -0.71 15.90
N SER A 142 14.54 -1.36 15.97
CA SER A 142 14.04 -1.93 17.22
C SER A 142 14.69 -3.26 17.56
#